data_19e985f920a3fe9d91087ef43a3510c2
#
_entry.id   19e985f920a3fe9d91087ef43a3510c2
#
_cell.length_a   1.000
_cell.length_b   1.000
_cell.length_c   1.000
_cell.angle_alpha   90.00
_cell.angle_beta   90.00
_cell.angle_gamma   90.00
#
_symmetry.space_group_name_H-M   'P 1'
#
loop_
_entity.id
_entity.type
_entity.pdbx_description
1 polymer ?
#
loop_
_entity_poly.entity_id
_entity_poly.type
_entity_poly.pdbx_seq_one_letter_code
_entity_poly.pdbx_strand_id
1 'polypeptide(L)'
;MSSTQQATGGTISINGKERYHEPAPDHIDVEEFRKVVISRRSVRKFTDKPIPQAVMNDCLDMALLAPCSSGLQPWEFYVVRTPAKKAKLVKACMSQLAAKTASELIVCVARTD
;
A
#
# COMPACT_ATOMS: atom_id res chain seq x y z
N MET A 1 25.32 -28.58 12.95
CA MET A 1 24.68 -28.44 11.63
C MET A 1 23.24 -28.04 11.85
N SER A 2 22.96 -26.77 11.70
CA SER A 2 21.59 -26.25 11.77
C SER A 2 20.95 -26.48 10.39
N SER A 3 20.03 -27.43 10.27
CA SER A 3 19.21 -27.61 9.11
C SER A 3 18.22 -26.46 9.04
N THR A 4 18.53 -25.47 8.20
CA THR A 4 17.59 -24.42 7.82
C THR A 4 16.45 -25.11 7.09
N GLN A 5 15.35 -25.36 7.79
CA GLN A 5 14.11 -25.75 7.12
C GLN A 5 13.69 -24.55 6.25
N GLN A 6 13.86 -24.69 4.94
CA GLN A 6 13.25 -23.78 3.98
C GLN A 6 11.74 -23.78 4.23
N ALA A 7 11.22 -22.63 4.60
CA ALA A 7 9.77 -22.45 4.69
C ALA A 7 9.19 -22.52 3.28
N THR A 8 8.83 -23.73 2.84
CA THR A 8 8.10 -23.92 1.61
C THR A 8 6.71 -23.34 1.78
N GLY A 9 6.29 -22.46 0.87
CA GLY A 9 4.92 -22.01 0.78
C GLY A 9 3.98 -23.19 0.76
N GLY A 10 2.87 -23.06 1.42
CA GLY A 10 1.91 -24.15 1.54
C GLY A 10 0.53 -23.64 1.92
N THR A 11 -0.38 -24.56 2.04
CA THR A 11 -1.72 -24.29 2.57
C THR A 11 -1.73 -24.42 4.08
N ILE A 12 -2.34 -23.45 4.74
CA ILE A 12 -2.69 -23.53 6.17
C ILE A 12 -4.20 -23.73 6.28
N SER A 13 -4.62 -24.52 7.25
CA SER A 13 -6.05 -24.71 7.52
C SER A 13 -6.50 -23.74 8.61
N ILE A 14 -7.48 -22.90 8.26
CA ILE A 14 -8.12 -21.98 9.19
C ILE A 14 -9.62 -22.27 9.19
N ASN A 15 -10.16 -22.68 10.34
CA ASN A 15 -11.58 -23.06 10.47
C ASN A 15 -12.03 -24.10 9.45
N GLY A 16 -11.19 -25.11 9.17
CA GLY A 16 -11.49 -26.19 8.23
C GLY A 16 -11.42 -25.77 6.74
N LYS A 17 -10.94 -24.56 6.45
CA LYS A 17 -10.70 -24.09 5.07
C LYS A 17 -9.21 -23.94 4.84
N GLU A 18 -8.75 -24.51 3.75
CA GLU A 18 -7.37 -24.33 3.32
C GLU A 18 -7.15 -22.93 2.73
N ARG A 19 -6.05 -22.31 3.14
CA ARG A 19 -5.60 -21.00 2.67
C ARG A 19 -4.16 -21.11 2.22
N TYR A 20 -3.87 -20.55 1.06
CA TYR A 20 -2.48 -20.42 0.60
C TYR A 20 -1.72 -19.47 1.52
N HIS A 21 -0.53 -19.87 1.85
CA HIS A 21 0.39 -19.06 2.67
C HIS A 21 1.71 -18.91 1.91
N GLU A 22 2.08 -17.70 1.60
CA GLU A 22 3.38 -17.43 1.02
C GLU A 22 4.47 -17.58 2.07
N PRO A 23 5.57 -18.25 1.74
CA PRO A 23 6.69 -18.37 2.66
C PRO A 23 7.33 -17.00 2.89
N ALA A 24 7.86 -16.81 4.07
CA ALA A 24 8.76 -15.69 4.28
C ALA A 24 9.97 -15.82 3.33
N PRO A 25 10.45 -14.73 2.73
CA PRO A 25 11.64 -14.81 1.88
C PRO A 25 12.85 -15.27 2.69
N ASP A 26 13.70 -16.08 2.07
CA ASP A 26 14.90 -16.63 2.72
C ASP A 26 15.89 -15.54 3.15
N HIS A 27 15.86 -14.42 2.41
CA HIS A 27 16.72 -13.27 2.69
C HIS A 27 15.98 -11.98 2.45
N ILE A 28 16.08 -11.07 3.44
CA ILE A 28 15.61 -9.69 3.34
C ILE A 28 16.83 -8.80 3.48
N ASP A 29 17.08 -7.94 2.48
CA ASP A 29 18.16 -6.96 2.56
C ASP A 29 17.75 -5.82 3.52
N VAL A 30 18.20 -5.95 4.76
CA VAL A 30 17.93 -4.98 5.82
C VAL A 30 18.55 -3.62 5.52
N GLU A 31 19.69 -3.57 4.84
CA GLU A 31 20.36 -2.32 4.48
C GLU A 31 19.59 -1.54 3.42
N GLU A 32 19.03 -2.22 2.42
CA GLU A 32 18.16 -1.56 1.43
C GLU A 32 16.89 -1.03 2.09
N PHE A 33 16.26 -1.80 2.98
CA PHE A 33 15.12 -1.32 3.75
C PHE A 33 15.48 -0.11 4.62
N ARG A 34 16.63 -0.15 5.29
CA ARG A 34 17.14 0.97 6.08
C ARG A 34 17.32 2.23 5.24
N LYS A 35 17.89 2.11 4.04
CA LYS A 35 18.06 3.23 3.11
C LYS A 35 16.71 3.89 2.79
N VAL A 36 15.68 3.12 2.53
CA VAL A 36 14.32 3.63 2.28
C VAL A 36 13.83 4.42 3.50
N VAL A 37 13.94 3.86 4.69
CA VAL A 37 13.44 4.50 5.92
C VAL A 37 14.18 5.82 6.21
N ILE A 38 15.51 5.83 6.16
CA ILE A 38 16.31 7.02 6.49
C ILE A 38 16.29 8.09 5.40
N SER A 39 16.08 7.72 4.14
CA SER A 39 16.04 8.67 3.01
C SER A 39 14.67 9.30 2.82
N ARG A 40 13.62 8.71 3.38
CA ARG A 40 12.25 9.22 3.28
C ARG A 40 12.16 10.68 3.77
N ARG A 41 11.40 11.48 3.05
CA ARG A 41 11.08 12.87 3.42
C ARG A 41 9.58 13.12 3.29
N SER A 42 9.08 14.10 4.02
CA SER A 42 7.73 14.63 3.85
C SER A 42 7.68 15.53 2.62
N VAL A 43 7.54 14.94 1.46
CA VAL A 43 7.46 15.67 0.20
C VAL A 43 6.10 16.36 0.10
N ARG A 44 6.10 17.65 -0.20
CA ARG A 44 4.88 18.48 -0.26
C ARG A 44 4.68 19.16 -1.61
N LYS A 45 5.60 18.96 -2.55
CA LYS A 45 5.51 19.42 -3.93
C LYS A 45 5.95 18.29 -4.84
N PHE A 46 5.12 17.93 -5.78
CA PHE A 46 5.36 16.85 -6.72
C PHE A 46 5.55 17.38 -8.13
N THR A 47 6.17 16.59 -8.97
CA THR A 47 6.27 16.85 -10.41
C THR A 47 4.97 16.44 -11.10
N ASP A 48 4.78 16.89 -12.33
CA ASP A 48 3.64 16.51 -13.19
C ASP A 48 3.79 15.12 -13.83
N LYS A 49 4.89 14.42 -13.53
CA LYS A 49 5.15 13.08 -14.07
C LYS A 49 4.06 12.11 -13.61
N PRO A 50 3.36 11.44 -14.56
CA PRO A 50 2.33 10.48 -14.19
C PRO A 50 2.95 9.24 -13.54
N ILE A 51 2.20 8.64 -12.62
CA ILE A 51 2.55 7.34 -12.04
C ILE A 51 2.03 6.25 -12.97
N PRO A 52 2.89 5.31 -13.45
CA PRO A 52 2.41 4.18 -14.23
C PRO A 52 1.37 3.37 -13.46
N GLN A 53 0.32 2.92 -14.16
CA GLN A 53 -0.78 2.18 -13.51
C GLN A 53 -0.29 0.91 -12.79
N ALA A 54 0.69 0.20 -13.35
CA ALA A 54 1.28 -0.99 -12.71
C ALA A 54 1.89 -0.65 -11.35
N VAL A 55 2.66 0.44 -11.27
CA VAL A 55 3.26 0.90 -10.00
C VAL A 55 2.18 1.29 -8.98
N MET A 56 1.11 1.94 -9.43
CA MET A 56 -0.01 2.28 -8.56
C MET A 56 -0.70 1.02 -8.02
N ASN A 57 -0.93 0.04 -8.88
CA ASN A 57 -1.53 -1.23 -8.48
C ASN A 57 -0.66 -1.95 -7.44
N ASP A 58 0.64 -2.08 -7.69
CA ASP A 58 1.59 -2.70 -6.76
C ASP A 58 1.58 -2.01 -5.38
N CYS A 59 1.54 -0.68 -5.37
CA CYS A 59 1.46 0.07 -4.11
C CYS A 59 0.16 -0.21 -3.35
N LEU A 60 -0.97 -0.29 -4.05
CA LEU A 60 -2.27 -0.59 -3.44
C LEU A 60 -2.33 -2.03 -2.95
N ASP A 61 -1.81 -2.98 -3.72
CA ASP A 61 -1.73 -4.40 -3.33
C ASP A 61 -0.89 -4.57 -2.07
N MET A 62 0.26 -3.90 -1.99
CA MET A 62 1.07 -3.89 -0.76
C MET A 62 0.33 -3.23 0.42
N ALA A 63 -0.43 -2.18 0.18
CA ALA A 63 -1.22 -1.54 1.23
C ALA A 63 -2.30 -2.46 1.80
N LEU A 64 -2.88 -3.34 0.97
CA LEU A 64 -3.86 -4.34 1.40
C LEU A 64 -3.26 -5.43 2.32
N LEU A 65 -1.95 -5.59 2.34
CA LEU A 65 -1.26 -6.53 3.23
C LEU A 65 -1.09 -5.99 4.65
N ALA A 66 -1.47 -4.75 4.92
CA ALA A 66 -1.42 -4.19 6.26
C ALA A 66 -2.29 -5.01 7.23
N PRO A 67 -1.83 -5.23 8.47
CA PRO A 67 -2.62 -5.98 9.45
C PRO A 67 -3.90 -5.23 9.82
N CYS A 68 -4.97 -5.99 10.05
CA CYS A 68 -6.23 -5.45 10.55
C CYS A 68 -6.83 -6.40 11.57
N SER A 69 -7.69 -5.86 12.45
CA SER A 69 -8.35 -6.65 13.48
C SER A 69 -9.22 -7.74 12.84
N SER A 70 -9.01 -8.97 13.28
CA SER A 70 -9.75 -10.17 12.83
C SER A 70 -9.77 -10.39 11.31
N GLY A 71 -8.84 -9.78 10.58
CA GLY A 71 -8.77 -9.90 9.11
C GLY A 71 -9.98 -9.32 8.37
N LEU A 72 -10.70 -8.39 8.97
CA LEU A 72 -11.93 -7.81 8.39
C LEU A 72 -11.66 -6.96 7.15
N GLN A 73 -10.46 -6.42 7.01
CA GLN A 73 -10.05 -5.57 5.88
C GLN A 73 -11.09 -4.48 5.54
N PRO A 74 -11.40 -3.58 6.48
CA PRO A 74 -12.53 -2.66 6.35
C PRO A 74 -12.23 -1.44 5.48
N TRP A 75 -11.10 -1.39 4.82
CA TRP A 75 -10.67 -0.26 4.00
C TRP A 75 -11.06 -0.41 2.54
N GLU A 76 -11.29 0.72 1.91
CA GLU A 76 -11.46 0.86 0.48
C GLU A 76 -10.59 2.02 -0.02
N PHE A 77 -10.05 1.88 -1.23
CA PHE A 77 -9.24 2.90 -1.88
C PHE A 77 -9.94 3.43 -3.12
N TYR A 78 -10.16 4.73 -3.16
CA TYR A 78 -10.76 5.41 -4.31
C TYR A 78 -9.70 6.27 -4.99
N VAL A 79 -9.24 5.86 -6.16
CA VAL A 79 -8.32 6.65 -6.99
C VAL A 79 -9.12 7.69 -7.75
N VAL A 80 -8.88 8.96 -7.44
CA VAL A 80 -9.64 10.08 -8.02
C VAL A 80 -8.97 10.54 -9.31
N ARG A 81 -9.59 10.25 -10.46
CA ARG A 81 -9.00 10.51 -11.78
C ARG A 81 -9.62 11.68 -12.52
N THR A 82 -10.91 11.93 -12.34
CA THR A 82 -11.63 13.00 -13.06
C THR A 82 -11.14 14.38 -12.59
N PRO A 83 -10.76 15.30 -13.50
CA PRO A 83 -10.27 16.62 -13.12
C PRO A 83 -11.22 17.39 -12.20
N ALA A 84 -12.52 17.33 -12.45
CA ALA A 84 -13.53 17.99 -11.62
C ALA A 84 -13.58 17.43 -10.19
N LYS A 85 -13.44 16.09 -10.03
CA LYS A 85 -13.36 15.44 -8.71
C LYS A 85 -12.04 15.76 -8.01
N LYS A 86 -10.91 15.77 -8.75
CA LYS A 86 -9.62 16.19 -8.22
C LYS A 86 -9.69 17.62 -7.67
N ALA A 87 -10.24 18.55 -8.41
CA ALA A 87 -10.39 19.95 -7.96
C ALA A 87 -11.22 20.06 -6.68
N LYS A 88 -12.32 19.32 -6.57
CA LYS A 88 -13.12 19.27 -5.33
C LYS A 88 -12.33 18.70 -4.15
N LEU A 89 -11.59 17.61 -4.37
CA LEU A 89 -10.78 16.98 -3.33
C LEU A 89 -9.63 17.88 -2.88
N VAL A 90 -8.95 18.56 -3.81
CA VAL A 90 -7.91 19.55 -3.48
C VAL A 90 -8.47 20.65 -2.60
N LYS A 91 -9.67 21.16 -2.91
CA LYS A 91 -10.36 22.16 -2.10
C LYS A 91 -10.69 21.63 -0.69
N ALA A 92 -11.17 20.39 -0.60
CA ALA A 92 -11.43 19.73 0.68
C ALA A 92 -10.15 19.52 1.52
N CYS A 93 -8.99 19.37 0.88
CA CYS A 93 -7.67 19.34 1.51
C CYS A 93 -7.10 20.75 1.79
N MET A 94 -7.94 21.74 1.98
CA MET A 94 -7.54 23.12 2.24
C MET A 94 -6.59 23.72 1.18
N SER A 95 -6.68 23.22 -0.05
CA SER A 95 -5.84 23.63 -1.17
C SER A 95 -4.33 23.54 -0.90
N GLN A 96 -3.92 22.60 -0.06
CA GLN A 96 -2.50 22.39 0.24
C GLN A 96 -1.70 22.04 -1.02
N LEU A 97 -0.45 22.46 -1.04
CA LEU A 97 0.44 22.30 -2.20
C LEU A 97 0.63 20.83 -2.57
N ALA A 98 0.72 19.94 -1.59
CA ALA A 98 0.82 18.50 -1.83
C ALA A 98 -0.39 17.97 -2.63
N ALA A 99 -1.60 18.33 -2.22
CA ALA A 99 -2.81 17.91 -2.93
C ALA A 99 -2.91 18.54 -4.34
N LYS A 100 -2.50 19.82 -4.49
CA LYS A 100 -2.51 20.51 -5.78
C LYS A 100 -1.54 19.91 -6.79
N THR A 101 -0.38 19.45 -6.34
CA THR A 101 0.70 19.00 -7.23
C THR A 101 0.77 17.49 -7.39
N ALA A 102 0.06 16.72 -6.55
CA ALA A 102 0.04 15.27 -6.67
C ALA A 102 -0.52 14.81 -8.02
N SER A 103 0.20 13.93 -8.69
CA SER A 103 -0.28 13.31 -9.95
C SER A 103 -1.48 12.41 -9.70
N GLU A 104 -1.54 11.74 -8.57
CA GLU A 104 -2.65 10.90 -8.14
C GLU A 104 -3.17 11.32 -6.76
N LEU A 105 -4.48 11.25 -6.57
CA LEU A 105 -5.14 11.45 -5.28
C LEU A 105 -5.95 10.21 -4.93
N ILE A 106 -5.71 9.67 -3.75
CA ILE A 106 -6.38 8.47 -3.25
C ILE A 106 -7.14 8.83 -1.98
N VAL A 107 -8.41 8.47 -1.93
CA VAL A 107 -9.22 8.56 -0.71
C VAL A 107 -9.28 7.18 -0.08
N CYS A 108 -8.78 7.08 1.14
CA CYS A 108 -8.87 5.88 1.95
C CYS A 108 -10.13 5.97 2.81
N VAL A 109 -10.99 4.97 2.72
CA VAL A 109 -12.26 4.90 3.45
C VAL A 109 -12.23 3.67 4.34
N ALA A 110 -12.70 3.81 5.57
CA ALA A 110 -12.97 2.69 6.45
C ALA A 110 -14.47 2.39 6.42
N ARG A 111 -14.82 1.15 6.14
CA ARG A 111 -16.21 0.68 6.24
C ARG A 111 -16.56 0.42 7.71
N THR A 112 -17.80 0.64 8.05
CA THR A 112 -18.35 0.45 9.41
C THR A 112 -19.46 -0.61 9.45
N ASP A 113 -19.75 -1.23 8.32
CA ASP A 113 -20.75 -2.31 8.14
C ASP A 113 -20.16 -3.70 8.40
#